data_1cd2876fe7cc93459c63f362b8c0ca50
#
_entry.id   1cd2876fe7cc93459c63f362b8c0ca50
#
_cell.length_a   1.000
_cell.length_b   1.000
_cell.length_c   1.000
_cell.angle_alpha   90.00
_cell.angle_beta   90.00
_cell.angle_gamma   90.00
#
_symmetry.space_group_name_H-M   'P 1'
#
loop_
_entity.id
_entity.type
_entity.pdbx_description
1 polymer ?
#
loop_
_entity_poly.entity_id
_entity_poly.type
_entity_poly.pdbx_seq_one_letter_code
_entity_poly.pdbx_strand_id
1 'polypeptide(L)'
;MKVEYEATFSPLRCEKNPNKIYVFGDNLLGRGYAGQAAIREEVNAFGIPTKRYPNTQRSAYFSDQPDEMEAVRKALRELYILGKKQYTIVFPTKGIGTGM
;
A
#
# COMPACT_ATOMS: atom_id res chain seq x y z
N MET A 1 4.84 7.81 16.07
CA MET A 1 4.78 6.95 14.87
C MET A 1 6.14 6.98 14.18
N LYS A 2 6.66 5.82 13.83
CA LYS A 2 7.94 5.73 13.12
C LYS A 2 7.68 5.37 11.65
N VAL A 3 8.33 6.09 10.74
CA VAL A 3 8.18 5.89 9.30
C VAL A 3 9.55 5.64 8.68
N GLU A 4 9.63 4.63 7.83
CA GLU A 4 10.85 4.27 7.10
C GLU A 4 10.53 4.12 5.61
N TYR A 5 11.58 4.09 4.79
CA TYR A 5 11.46 3.89 3.35
C TYR A 5 12.39 2.76 2.91
N GLU A 6 11.89 1.87 2.06
CA GLU A 6 12.68 0.76 1.51
C GLU A 6 12.49 0.69 0.01
N ALA A 7 13.57 0.34 -0.70
CA ALA A 7 13.56 0.32 -2.17
C ALA A 7 12.90 -0.93 -2.74
N THR A 8 12.97 -2.06 -2.03
CA THR A 8 12.50 -3.35 -2.51
C THR A 8 11.51 -3.95 -1.54
N PHE A 9 10.33 -4.31 -2.04
CA PHE A 9 9.32 -5.02 -1.26
C PHE A 9 9.26 -6.47 -1.75
N SER A 10 9.27 -7.42 -0.80
CA SER A 10 9.13 -8.84 -1.10
C SER A 10 8.44 -9.54 0.07
N PRO A 11 7.80 -10.70 -0.16
CA PRO A 11 7.23 -11.48 0.94
C PRO A 11 8.25 -11.81 2.02
N LEU A 12 9.47 -12.14 1.63
CA LEU A 12 10.53 -12.48 2.58
C LEU A 12 10.87 -11.30 3.50
N ARG A 13 10.92 -10.09 2.97
CA ARG A 13 11.19 -8.90 3.79
C ARG A 13 10.08 -8.67 4.81
N CYS A 14 8.83 -8.87 4.41
CA CYS A 14 7.69 -8.77 5.32
C CYS A 14 7.80 -9.81 6.44
N GLU A 15 8.11 -11.05 6.09
CA GLU A 15 8.21 -12.14 7.06
C GLU A 15 9.35 -11.93 8.05
N LYS A 16 10.45 -11.34 7.60
CA LYS A 16 11.62 -11.06 8.46
C LYS A 16 11.43 -9.83 9.35
N ASN A 17 10.43 -9.02 9.09
CA ASN A 17 10.20 -7.77 9.82
C ASN A 17 8.77 -7.67 10.31
N PRO A 18 8.32 -8.58 11.21
CA PRO A 18 6.91 -8.65 11.61
C PRO A 18 6.43 -7.43 12.40
N ASN A 19 7.33 -6.61 12.91
CA ASN A 19 7.00 -5.37 13.61
C ASN A 19 6.87 -4.16 12.68
N LYS A 20 7.02 -4.38 11.38
CA LYS A 20 6.84 -3.32 10.36
C LYS A 20 5.60 -3.58 9.55
N ILE A 21 4.93 -2.50 9.14
CA ILE A 21 3.79 -2.56 8.21
C ILE A 21 4.30 -2.03 6.87
N TYR A 22 4.24 -2.86 5.84
CA TYR A 22 4.70 -2.51 4.50
C TYR A 22 3.53 -1.99 3.68
N VAL A 23 3.57 -0.71 3.33
CA VAL A 23 2.49 -0.03 2.61
C VAL A 23 2.78 -0.06 1.11
N PHE A 24 1.84 -0.58 0.34
CA PHE A 24 1.97 -0.66 -1.13
C PHE A 24 0.79 0.02 -1.82
N GLY A 25 1.00 0.42 -3.08
CA GLY A 25 -0.07 0.98 -3.90
C GLY A 25 -0.98 -0.13 -4.40
N ASP A 26 -2.26 0.00 -4.10
CA ASP A 26 -3.26 -1.01 -4.44
C ASP A 26 -4.27 -0.43 -5.44
N ASN A 27 -5.28 -1.23 -5.77
CA ASN A 27 -6.42 -0.83 -6.57
C ASN A 27 -7.72 -1.19 -5.83
N LEU A 28 -8.84 -0.63 -6.27
CA LEU A 28 -10.12 -0.84 -5.59
C LEU A 28 -10.62 -2.29 -5.66
N LEU A 29 -10.12 -3.07 -6.61
CA LEU A 29 -10.48 -4.49 -6.72
C LEU A 29 -9.66 -5.39 -5.79
N GLY A 30 -8.56 -4.88 -5.23
CA GLY A 30 -7.69 -5.65 -4.35
C GLY A 30 -7.02 -6.84 -5.04
N ARG A 31 -6.62 -6.68 -6.30
CA ARG A 31 -6.08 -7.76 -7.14
C ARG A 31 -4.74 -7.41 -7.74
N GLY A 32 -3.98 -8.46 -8.11
CA GLY A 32 -2.70 -8.32 -8.80
C GLY A 32 -1.52 -8.44 -7.85
N TYR A 33 -0.42 -8.94 -8.39
CA TYR A 33 0.81 -9.22 -7.62
C TYR A 33 2.06 -8.64 -8.25
N ALA A 34 1.91 -7.75 -9.20
CA ALA A 34 3.07 -7.13 -9.87
C ALA A 34 3.65 -6.01 -9.01
N GLY A 35 4.96 -5.82 -9.09
CA GLY A 35 5.65 -4.77 -8.37
C GLY A 35 5.47 -4.87 -6.87
N GLN A 36 5.13 -3.76 -6.23
CA GLN A 36 4.92 -3.70 -4.78
C GLN A 36 3.83 -4.65 -4.29
N ALA A 37 2.82 -4.92 -5.11
CA ALA A 37 1.70 -5.76 -4.75
C ALA A 37 2.07 -7.24 -4.62
N ALA A 38 3.32 -7.61 -4.90
CA ALA A 38 3.81 -8.96 -4.64
C ALA A 38 3.67 -9.37 -3.17
N ILE A 39 3.58 -8.39 -2.26
CA ILE A 39 3.46 -8.65 -0.81
C ILE A 39 2.01 -8.77 -0.34
N ARG A 40 1.04 -8.66 -1.23
CA ARG A 40 -0.40 -8.56 -0.90
C ARG A 40 -0.90 -9.58 0.12
N GLU A 41 -0.40 -10.82 0.06
CA GLU A 41 -0.86 -11.88 0.96
C GLU A 41 -0.17 -11.89 2.32
N GLU A 42 0.80 -11.02 2.54
CA GLU A 42 1.52 -10.98 3.81
C GLU A 42 0.68 -10.29 4.89
N VAL A 43 0.75 -10.80 6.12
CA VAL A 43 -0.08 -10.29 7.23
C VAL A 43 0.25 -8.85 7.60
N ASN A 44 1.47 -8.41 7.32
CA ASN A 44 1.92 -7.04 7.62
C ASN A 44 2.04 -6.18 6.35
N ALA A 45 1.34 -6.54 5.29
CA ALA A 45 1.19 -5.71 4.11
C ALA A 45 -0.11 -4.89 4.22
N PHE A 46 -0.06 -3.64 3.78
CA PHE A 46 -1.21 -2.73 3.84
C PHE A 46 -1.31 -1.98 2.52
N GLY A 47 -2.43 -2.15 1.83
CA GLY A 47 -2.66 -1.51 0.54
C GLY A 47 -3.39 -0.18 0.67
N ILE A 48 -2.86 0.86 0.03
CA ILE A 48 -3.56 2.13 -0.13
C ILE A 48 -3.98 2.22 -1.59
N PRO A 49 -5.28 2.31 -1.89
CA PRO A 49 -5.73 2.34 -3.28
C PRO A 49 -5.32 3.63 -3.99
N THR A 50 -4.75 3.47 -5.18
CA THR A 50 -4.36 4.58 -6.05
C THR A 50 -4.95 4.41 -7.45
N LYS A 51 -5.59 3.27 -7.72
CA LYS A 51 -6.18 2.92 -9.01
C LYS A 51 -7.52 2.26 -8.81
N ARG A 52 -8.38 2.32 -9.83
CA ARG A 52 -9.64 1.57 -9.84
C ARG A 52 -9.43 0.11 -10.25
N TYR A 53 -8.50 -0.13 -11.17
CA TYR A 53 -8.27 -1.44 -11.79
C TYR A 53 -6.78 -1.79 -11.77
N PRO A 54 -6.43 -3.10 -11.75
CA PRO A 54 -5.04 -3.54 -11.70
C PRO A 54 -4.37 -3.52 -13.08
N ASN A 55 -4.32 -2.35 -13.73
CA ASN A 55 -3.63 -2.16 -14.99
C ASN A 55 -2.95 -0.78 -15.00
N THR A 56 -2.20 -0.49 -16.07
CA THR A 56 -1.42 0.74 -16.19
C THR A 56 -2.05 1.76 -17.15
N GLN A 57 -3.27 1.52 -17.61
CA GLN A 57 -3.99 2.49 -18.45
C GLN A 57 -4.32 3.75 -17.65
N ARG A 58 -4.30 4.89 -18.32
CA ARG A 58 -4.56 6.17 -17.66
C ARG A 58 -5.91 6.18 -16.92
N SER A 59 -6.93 5.57 -17.52
CA SER A 59 -8.27 5.51 -16.92
C SER A 59 -8.34 4.70 -15.64
N ALA A 60 -7.34 3.86 -15.36
CA ALA A 60 -7.30 3.07 -14.14
C ALA A 60 -6.87 3.90 -12.92
N TYR A 61 -6.08 4.95 -13.13
CA TYR A 61 -5.57 5.78 -12.03
C TYR A 61 -6.67 6.66 -11.46
N PHE A 62 -6.56 6.98 -10.17
CA PHE A 62 -7.51 7.87 -9.52
C PHE A 62 -7.49 9.27 -10.15
N SER A 63 -8.67 9.89 -10.23
CA SER A 63 -8.86 11.22 -10.79
C SER A 63 -9.67 12.11 -9.83
N ASP A 64 -9.48 11.92 -8.53
CA ASP A 64 -10.10 12.70 -7.45
C ASP A 64 -11.62 12.57 -7.42
N GLN A 65 -12.19 11.43 -7.86
CA GLN A 65 -13.61 11.18 -7.70
C GLN A 65 -13.96 11.00 -6.22
N PRO A 66 -15.19 11.34 -5.77
CA PRO A 66 -15.54 11.26 -4.35
C PRO A 66 -15.35 9.89 -3.72
N ASP A 67 -15.68 8.81 -4.45
CA ASP A 67 -15.49 7.44 -3.94
C ASP A 67 -14.02 7.09 -3.81
N GLU A 68 -13.18 7.59 -4.71
CA GLU A 68 -11.73 7.38 -4.65
C GLU A 68 -11.13 8.10 -3.44
N MET A 69 -11.54 9.34 -3.22
CA MET A 69 -11.06 10.13 -2.09
C MET A 69 -11.45 9.49 -0.77
N GLU A 70 -12.68 8.96 -0.67
CA GLU A 70 -13.13 8.28 0.54
C GLU A 70 -12.36 6.99 0.79
N ALA A 71 -12.04 6.22 -0.25
CA ALA A 71 -11.25 5.00 -0.13
C ALA A 71 -9.85 5.30 0.40
N VAL A 72 -9.20 6.36 -0.10
CA VAL A 72 -7.89 6.78 0.38
C VAL A 72 -7.98 7.25 1.83
N ARG A 73 -8.98 8.06 2.15
CA ARG A 73 -9.15 8.60 3.52
C ARG A 73 -9.34 7.47 4.53
N LYS A 74 -10.15 6.47 4.19
CA LYS A 74 -10.37 5.31 5.04
C LYS A 74 -9.07 4.53 5.25
N ALA A 75 -8.30 4.29 4.18
CA ALA A 75 -7.03 3.58 4.26
C ALA A 75 -6.03 4.32 5.15
N LEU A 76 -5.91 5.63 4.98
CA LEU A 76 -4.99 6.44 5.78
C LEU A 76 -5.39 6.44 7.27
N ARG A 77 -6.69 6.43 7.56
CA ARG A 77 -7.18 6.38 8.94
C ARG A 77 -6.80 5.06 9.59
N GLU A 78 -6.98 3.95 8.88
CA GLU A 78 -6.61 2.62 9.38
C GLU A 78 -5.10 2.50 9.59
N LEU A 79 -4.31 3.04 8.65
CA LEU A 79 -2.86 3.05 8.74
C LEU A 79 -2.37 3.85 9.96
N TYR A 80 -3.01 4.98 10.23
CA TYR A 80 -2.69 5.82 11.38
C TYR A 80 -2.89 5.04 12.69
N ILE A 81 -3.98 4.28 12.78
CA ILE A 81 -4.27 3.45 13.96
C ILE A 81 -3.17 2.40 14.15
N LEU A 82 -2.72 1.76 13.07
CA LEU A 82 -1.62 0.79 13.13
C LEU A 82 -0.33 1.45 13.59
N GLY A 83 -0.03 2.64 13.09
CA GLY A 83 1.16 3.39 13.49
C GLY A 83 1.16 3.72 14.97
N LYS A 84 -0.01 4.02 15.55
CA LYS A 84 -0.14 4.30 16.98
C LYS A 84 0.06 3.06 17.85
N LYS A 85 -0.02 1.87 17.27
CA LYS A 85 0.22 0.61 17.98
C LYS A 85 1.70 0.20 17.98
N GLN A 86 2.60 1.14 17.74
CA GLN A 86 4.05 0.97 17.77
C GLN A 86 4.63 0.15 16.60
N TYR A 87 3.86 -0.05 15.54
CA TYR A 87 4.43 -0.55 14.29
C TYR A 87 5.24 0.53 13.60
N THR A 88 6.33 0.12 12.97
CA THR A 88 7.04 1.00 12.03
C THR A 88 6.33 0.90 10.67
N ILE A 89 5.99 2.04 10.09
CA ILE A 89 5.32 2.09 8.79
C ILE A 89 6.39 2.25 7.71
N VAL A 90 6.41 1.34 6.75
CA VAL A 90 7.41 1.35 5.67
C VAL A 90 6.73 1.69 4.34
N PHE A 91 7.19 2.76 3.70
CA PHE A 91 6.75 3.14 2.36
C PHE A 91 7.81 2.78 1.32
N PRO A 92 7.40 2.46 0.09
CA PRO A 92 8.37 2.27 -0.99
C PRO A 92 9.05 3.61 -1.32
N THR A 93 10.36 3.56 -1.53
CA THR A 93 11.16 4.75 -1.81
C THR A 93 10.63 5.54 -3.02
N LYS A 94 10.09 4.84 -4.02
CA LYS A 94 9.56 5.46 -5.24
C LYS A 94 8.09 5.89 -5.12
N GLY A 95 7.48 5.73 -3.95
CA GLY A 95 6.08 6.08 -3.75
C GLY A 95 5.13 4.94 -4.09
N ILE A 96 3.88 5.06 -3.60
CA ILE A 96 2.88 4.00 -3.74
C ILE A 96 2.15 4.01 -5.09
N GLY A 97 2.29 5.07 -5.87
CA GLY A 97 1.60 5.19 -7.16
C GLY A 97 2.28 4.47 -8.32
N THR A 98 3.45 3.84 -8.10
CA THR A 98 4.24 3.21 -9.18
C THR A 98 4.02 1.71 -9.28
N GLY A 99 3.34 1.09 -8.33
CA GLY A 99 3.07 -0.35 -8.35
C GLY A 99 1.83 -0.69 -9.16
N MET A 100 1.69 -1.96 -9.47
CA MET A 100 0.52 -2.47 -10.17
C MET A 100 -0.63 -2.82 -9.22
#